data_11992e1c7259e5d76310c2babb2173f1
#
_entry.id   11992e1c7259e5d76310c2babb2173f1
#
_cell.length_a   1.000
_cell.length_b   1.000
_cell.length_c   1.000
_cell.angle_alpha   90.00
_cell.angle_beta   90.00
_cell.angle_gamma   90.00
#
_symmetry.space_group_name_H-M   'P 1'
#
loop_
_entity.id
_entity.type
_entity.pdbx_description
1 polymer ?
#
loop_
_entity_poly.entity_id
_entity_poly.type
_entity_poly.pdbx_seq_one_letter_code
_entity_poly.pdbx_strand_id
1 'polypeptide(L)'
;MTGDRTLKWETGQVTMQKRGAMLRDLCVNLPDGQIVRPLHTAPWVGKDNVSELDGLMQGLSGEWPCVPFGARPDNLPPSWPKSLGWEDMFAHGYAAHHDWEISASADSLDARIEMPADHPVHSLRRRVQPEANGIVLDLWILPRRDCRLPVGLHPVFALPDDPLRMRVEVSGATKVIAHPETPPPDPTPALPGTVSGSLDVVRDTTGGVVDFSRLPHSGQNETRLMALGGNGHVTITDQLTGIATKLCYDAARFPFVMLWISNRGRAAEPWSSRHLALGVEPVRAAFDLGTCVSADDNPVSRLGEATAFDFAANREFHTTYTISVHEPSTASR
;
A
#
# COMPACT_ATOMS: atom_id res chain seq x y z
N MET A 1 -17.37 -21.61 6.29
CA MET A 1 -17.66 -20.17 6.47
C MET A 1 -16.31 -19.47 6.55
N THR A 2 -16.04 -18.49 5.73
CA THR A 2 -14.71 -17.89 5.55
C THR A 2 -14.15 -17.15 6.77
N GLY A 3 -14.94 -16.87 7.78
CA GLY A 3 -14.54 -16.03 8.92
C GLY A 3 -14.45 -14.52 8.62
N ASP A 4 -14.64 -14.12 7.38
CA ASP A 4 -14.70 -12.71 6.95
C ASP A 4 -15.91 -12.00 7.57
N ARG A 5 -15.82 -10.70 7.73
CA ARG A 5 -16.90 -9.87 8.30
C ARG A 5 -17.16 -8.66 7.40
N THR A 6 -18.42 -8.34 7.19
CA THR A 6 -18.85 -7.17 6.42
C THR A 6 -19.54 -6.17 7.33
N LEU A 7 -19.08 -4.93 7.27
CA LEU A 7 -19.72 -3.77 7.86
C LEU A 7 -20.53 -3.05 6.78
N LYS A 8 -21.79 -2.74 7.09
CA LYS A 8 -22.68 -1.97 6.19
C LYS A 8 -23.19 -0.75 6.93
N TRP A 9 -23.26 0.36 6.22
CA TRP A 9 -23.86 1.61 6.70
C TRP A 9 -24.72 2.23 5.59
N GLU A 10 -25.39 3.32 5.87
CA GLU A 10 -26.35 3.94 4.96
C GLU A 10 -25.77 4.20 3.56
N THR A 11 -24.53 4.70 3.49
CA THR A 11 -23.89 5.11 2.24
C THR A 11 -22.81 4.12 1.76
N GLY A 12 -22.68 2.93 2.35
CA GLY A 12 -21.66 2.01 1.86
C GLY A 12 -21.54 0.68 2.59
N GLN A 13 -20.46 -0.02 2.22
CA GLN A 13 -20.05 -1.25 2.89
C GLN A 13 -18.55 -1.50 2.71
N VAL A 14 -17.98 -2.32 3.59
CA VAL A 14 -16.63 -2.87 3.46
C VAL A 14 -16.57 -4.27 4.06
N THR A 15 -15.79 -5.16 3.49
CA THR A 15 -15.53 -6.51 4.02
C THR A 15 -14.08 -6.60 4.49
N MET A 16 -13.88 -7.10 5.71
CA MET A 16 -12.57 -7.45 6.23
C MET A 16 -12.38 -8.96 6.13
N GLN A 17 -11.35 -9.39 5.43
CA GLN A 17 -10.98 -10.79 5.32
C GLN A 17 -10.28 -11.26 6.59
N LYS A 18 -10.47 -12.52 6.95
CA LYS A 18 -9.76 -13.12 8.08
C LYS A 18 -8.25 -13.17 7.84
N ARG A 19 -7.83 -13.50 6.61
CA ARG A 19 -6.43 -13.53 6.19
C ARG A 19 -5.89 -12.11 6.03
N GLY A 20 -4.83 -11.78 6.77
CA GLY A 20 -4.18 -10.46 6.71
C GLY A 20 -5.01 -9.30 7.23
N ALA A 21 -6.23 -9.55 7.71
CA ALA A 21 -7.27 -8.53 7.95
C ALA A 21 -7.44 -7.57 6.76
N MET A 22 -7.20 -8.07 5.52
CA MET A 22 -7.28 -7.27 4.30
C MET A 22 -8.70 -6.80 4.05
N LEU A 23 -8.83 -5.56 3.60
CA LEU A 23 -10.13 -5.02 3.21
C LEU A 23 -10.42 -5.32 1.74
N ARG A 24 -11.68 -5.60 1.46
CA ARG A 24 -12.21 -5.74 0.09
C ARG A 24 -13.62 -5.20 0.01
N ASP A 25 -14.12 -5.08 -1.22
CA ASP A 25 -15.50 -4.70 -1.49
C ASP A 25 -15.90 -3.36 -0.84
N LEU A 26 -14.93 -2.45 -0.58
CA LEU A 26 -15.27 -1.09 -0.18
C LEU A 26 -16.14 -0.48 -1.28
N CYS A 27 -17.35 -0.10 -0.89
CA CYS A 27 -18.35 0.46 -1.77
C CYS A 27 -18.89 1.74 -1.11
N VAL A 28 -18.87 2.84 -1.85
CA VAL A 28 -19.42 4.13 -1.42
C VAL A 28 -20.51 4.55 -2.40
N ASN A 29 -21.71 4.81 -1.88
CA ASN A 29 -22.83 5.32 -2.64
C ASN A 29 -22.81 6.84 -2.59
N LEU A 30 -22.62 7.48 -3.72
CA LEU A 30 -22.64 8.93 -3.84
C LEU A 30 -24.07 9.47 -3.85
N PRO A 31 -24.31 10.76 -3.51
CA PRO A 31 -25.62 11.37 -3.47
C PRO A 31 -26.37 11.32 -4.80
N ASP A 32 -25.66 11.30 -5.94
CA ASP A 32 -26.24 11.16 -7.29
C ASP A 32 -26.65 9.72 -7.66
N GLY A 33 -26.42 8.75 -6.74
CA GLY A 33 -26.71 7.34 -6.93
C GLY A 33 -25.59 6.53 -7.56
N GLN A 34 -24.46 7.15 -7.93
CA GLN A 34 -23.30 6.40 -8.40
C GLN A 34 -22.69 5.57 -7.26
N ILE A 35 -22.22 4.37 -7.61
CA ILE A 35 -21.54 3.45 -6.67
C ILE A 35 -20.07 3.38 -7.06
N VAL A 36 -19.19 3.81 -6.15
CA VAL A 36 -17.75 3.78 -6.35
C VAL A 36 -17.12 2.64 -5.55
N ARG A 37 -16.25 1.87 -6.19
CA ARG A 37 -15.46 0.78 -5.58
C ARG A 37 -13.99 1.08 -5.77
N PRO A 38 -13.37 1.83 -4.85
CA PRO A 38 -12.01 2.31 -5.05
C PRO A 38 -10.94 1.24 -4.89
N LEU A 39 -11.19 0.21 -4.05
CA LEU A 39 -10.18 -0.80 -3.73
C LEU A 39 -10.15 -1.92 -4.78
N HIS A 40 -8.95 -2.38 -5.08
CA HIS A 40 -8.69 -3.49 -5.99
C HIS A 40 -8.81 -4.85 -5.28
N THR A 41 -9.21 -5.86 -6.01
CA THR A 41 -9.11 -7.27 -5.61
C THR A 41 -8.41 -8.03 -6.72
N ALA A 42 -7.36 -8.77 -6.38
CA ALA A 42 -6.57 -9.47 -7.37
C ALA A 42 -7.41 -10.52 -8.14
N PRO A 43 -7.19 -10.70 -9.46
CA PRO A 43 -8.06 -11.49 -10.34
C PRO A 43 -8.18 -12.98 -9.97
N TRP A 44 -7.26 -13.49 -9.15
CA TRP A 44 -7.27 -14.89 -8.69
C TRP A 44 -7.97 -15.09 -7.35
N VAL A 45 -8.21 -14.03 -6.57
CA VAL A 45 -8.89 -14.15 -5.26
C VAL A 45 -10.30 -14.72 -5.44
N GLY A 46 -10.60 -15.75 -4.68
CA GLY A 46 -11.88 -16.48 -4.77
C GLY A 46 -11.99 -17.46 -5.94
N LYS A 47 -10.89 -17.75 -6.64
CA LYS A 47 -10.81 -18.80 -7.66
C LYS A 47 -10.38 -20.14 -7.06
N ASP A 48 -10.54 -21.23 -7.84
CA ASP A 48 -9.96 -22.52 -7.51
C ASP A 48 -8.43 -22.39 -7.42
N ASN A 49 -7.78 -23.22 -6.60
CA ASN A 49 -6.32 -23.26 -6.38
C ASN A 49 -5.71 -22.04 -5.63
N VAL A 50 -6.51 -21.08 -5.15
CA VAL A 50 -6.00 -19.97 -4.30
C VAL A 50 -5.30 -20.50 -3.04
N SER A 51 -5.75 -21.64 -2.51
CA SER A 51 -5.17 -22.26 -1.31
C SER A 51 -3.73 -22.76 -1.50
N GLU A 52 -3.26 -22.89 -2.74
CA GLU A 52 -1.90 -23.31 -3.07
C GLU A 52 -0.91 -22.12 -3.04
N LEU A 53 -1.41 -20.90 -3.01
CA LEU A 53 -0.61 -19.69 -2.93
C LEU A 53 -0.16 -19.43 -1.48
N ASP A 54 0.88 -18.61 -1.32
CA ASP A 54 1.25 -18.14 0.00
C ASP A 54 0.14 -17.29 0.67
N GLY A 55 0.24 -17.09 1.98
CA GLY A 55 -0.85 -16.51 2.76
C GLY A 55 -1.31 -15.14 2.25
N LEU A 56 -0.39 -14.22 1.96
CA LEU A 56 -0.69 -12.89 1.43
C LEU A 56 -1.42 -12.99 0.09
N MET A 57 -0.89 -13.83 -0.81
CA MET A 57 -1.41 -13.97 -2.17
C MET A 57 -2.81 -14.59 -2.21
N GLN A 58 -3.19 -15.39 -1.21
CA GLN A 58 -4.53 -15.98 -1.14
C GLN A 58 -5.64 -14.95 -1.07
N GLY A 59 -5.39 -13.81 -0.41
CA GLY A 59 -6.39 -12.79 -0.15
C GLY A 59 -6.06 -11.42 -0.76
N LEU A 60 -5.03 -11.31 -1.62
CA LEU A 60 -4.48 -10.02 -2.08
C LEU A 60 -5.57 -9.06 -2.56
N SER A 61 -5.95 -8.13 -1.70
CA SER A 61 -7.00 -7.16 -2.00
C SER A 61 -6.95 -5.93 -1.10
N GLY A 62 -7.41 -4.85 -1.65
CA GLY A 62 -7.79 -3.62 -0.98
C GLY A 62 -6.69 -3.01 -0.14
N GLU A 63 -6.75 -3.20 1.19
CA GLU A 63 -5.85 -2.51 2.09
C GLU A 63 -5.50 -3.40 3.30
N TRP A 64 -4.23 -3.38 3.72
CA TRP A 64 -3.75 -4.05 4.95
C TRP A 64 -2.52 -3.35 5.54
N PRO A 65 -2.25 -3.52 6.85
CA PRO A 65 -1.04 -3.03 7.49
C PRO A 65 0.14 -3.98 7.25
N CYS A 66 1.32 -3.42 7.00
CA CYS A 66 2.58 -4.16 6.86
C CYS A 66 3.51 -3.86 8.03
N VAL A 67 3.73 -4.86 8.89
CA VAL A 67 4.58 -4.75 10.08
C VAL A 67 5.39 -6.03 10.26
N PRO A 68 6.68 -6.03 9.78
CA PRO A 68 7.40 -4.99 9.05
C PRO A 68 6.94 -4.85 7.59
N PHE A 69 7.36 -3.76 6.93
CA PHE A 69 7.09 -3.51 5.52
C PHE A 69 8.19 -4.07 4.64
N GLY A 70 7.80 -4.79 3.56
CA GLY A 70 8.69 -5.33 2.55
C GLY A 70 9.32 -6.68 2.91
N ALA A 71 10.31 -7.05 2.12
CA ALA A 71 11.16 -8.21 2.32
C ALA A 71 12.54 -7.93 1.70
N ARG A 72 13.58 -8.43 2.34
CA ARG A 72 14.95 -8.22 1.84
C ARG A 72 15.15 -8.95 0.50
N PRO A 73 15.60 -8.26 -0.56
CA PRO A 73 15.97 -8.90 -1.81
C PRO A 73 17.39 -9.48 -1.72
N ASP A 74 17.65 -10.50 -2.54
CA ASP A 74 18.95 -11.15 -2.61
C ASP A 74 20.04 -10.26 -3.26
N ASN A 75 19.64 -9.37 -4.18
CA ASN A 75 20.55 -8.61 -5.05
C ASN A 75 20.30 -7.11 -4.94
N LEU A 76 20.88 -6.47 -3.92
CA LEU A 76 20.91 -5.02 -3.84
C LEU A 76 22.18 -4.43 -4.48
N PRO A 77 22.10 -3.22 -5.08
CA PRO A 77 23.29 -2.51 -5.55
C PRO A 77 24.30 -2.31 -4.41
N PRO A 78 25.61 -2.20 -4.71
CA PRO A 78 26.68 -2.08 -3.69
C PRO A 78 26.54 -0.88 -2.73
N SER A 79 25.80 0.16 -3.13
CA SER A 79 25.53 1.35 -2.32
C SER A 79 24.48 1.15 -1.24
N TRP A 80 23.77 0.03 -1.24
CA TRP A 80 22.75 -0.32 -0.25
C TRP A 80 23.33 -1.16 0.88
N PRO A 81 22.76 -1.08 2.11
CA PRO A 81 23.25 -1.83 3.25
C PRO A 81 23.21 -3.33 3.01
N LYS A 82 24.23 -4.01 3.51
CA LYS A 82 24.33 -5.47 3.51
C LYS A 82 24.22 -6.05 4.92
N SER A 83 23.73 -5.25 5.86
CA SER A 83 23.59 -5.63 7.26
C SER A 83 22.81 -6.94 7.40
N LEU A 84 23.27 -7.77 8.31
CA LEU A 84 22.56 -8.97 8.75
C LEU A 84 21.92 -8.64 10.09
N GLY A 85 20.61 -8.71 10.16
CA GLY A 85 19.83 -8.44 11.35
C GLY A 85 18.58 -9.31 11.37
N TRP A 86 17.65 -8.96 12.23
CA TRP A 86 16.36 -9.62 12.24
C TRP A 86 15.55 -9.22 10.99
N GLU A 87 15.03 -10.20 10.28
CA GLU A 87 14.07 -10.06 9.18
C GLU A 87 12.86 -10.94 9.47
N ASP A 88 11.68 -10.46 9.07
CA ASP A 88 10.52 -11.33 9.01
C ASP A 88 10.68 -12.29 7.81
N MET A 89 10.35 -13.56 8.01
CA MET A 89 10.39 -14.55 6.93
C MET A 89 9.27 -14.34 5.90
N PHE A 90 8.29 -13.50 6.22
CA PHE A 90 7.14 -13.21 5.38
C PHE A 90 7.26 -11.80 4.78
N ALA A 91 7.13 -11.69 3.47
CA ALA A 91 7.04 -10.40 2.80
C ALA A 91 5.86 -9.58 3.35
N HIS A 92 6.10 -8.31 3.69
CA HIS A 92 5.12 -7.43 4.35
C HIS A 92 4.66 -7.89 5.74
N GLY A 93 5.44 -8.79 6.37
CA GLY A 93 5.29 -9.22 7.75
C GLY A 93 4.34 -10.40 7.98
N TYR A 94 4.55 -11.08 9.09
CA TYR A 94 3.77 -12.24 9.53
C TYR A 94 2.25 -11.99 9.46
N ALA A 95 1.82 -10.83 9.91
CA ALA A 95 0.40 -10.48 10.02
C ALA A 95 -0.34 -10.47 8.68
N ALA A 96 0.32 -10.13 7.57
CA ALA A 96 -0.26 -10.13 6.24
C ALA A 96 -0.56 -11.54 5.71
N HIS A 97 0.12 -12.56 6.24
CA HIS A 97 0.03 -13.96 5.79
C HIS A 97 -0.83 -14.84 6.68
N HIS A 98 -1.26 -14.35 7.84
CA HIS A 98 -1.95 -15.17 8.85
C HIS A 98 -3.35 -14.67 9.15
N ASP A 99 -4.11 -15.55 9.78
CA ASP A 99 -5.50 -15.29 10.13
C ASP A 99 -5.58 -14.40 11.38
N TRP A 100 -6.41 -13.38 11.33
CA TRP A 100 -6.73 -12.50 12.43
C TRP A 100 -8.04 -12.91 13.12
N GLU A 101 -8.13 -12.60 14.39
CA GLU A 101 -9.40 -12.63 15.11
C GLU A 101 -10.19 -11.37 14.76
N ILE A 102 -11.38 -11.54 14.17
CA ILE A 102 -12.23 -10.42 13.74
C ILE A 102 -13.53 -10.44 14.49
N SER A 103 -13.91 -9.29 15.04
CA SER A 103 -15.23 -9.00 15.57
C SER A 103 -15.90 -7.86 14.81
N ALA A 104 -17.22 -7.86 14.77
CA ALA A 104 -18.03 -6.84 14.12
C ALA A 104 -19.07 -6.31 15.10
N SER A 105 -19.25 -5.00 15.13
CA SER A 105 -20.35 -4.31 15.80
C SER A 105 -21.26 -3.64 14.76
N ALA A 106 -22.18 -2.81 15.22
CA ALA A 106 -23.05 -2.04 14.32
C ALA A 106 -22.26 -0.95 13.55
N ASP A 107 -21.16 -0.49 14.11
CA ASP A 107 -20.41 0.70 13.69
C ASP A 107 -18.91 0.47 13.49
N SER A 108 -18.42 -0.76 13.67
CA SER A 108 -16.99 -1.07 13.45
C SER A 108 -16.71 -2.53 13.08
N LEU A 109 -15.58 -2.74 12.41
CA LEU A 109 -14.87 -4.01 12.36
C LEU A 109 -13.59 -3.86 13.18
N ASP A 110 -13.39 -4.75 14.14
CA ASP A 110 -12.18 -4.80 14.95
C ASP A 110 -11.45 -6.11 14.68
N ALA A 111 -10.13 -6.05 14.54
CA ALA A 111 -9.29 -7.21 14.30
C ALA A 111 -8.04 -7.17 15.18
N ARG A 112 -7.59 -8.37 15.59
CA ARG A 112 -6.37 -8.57 16.38
C ARG A 112 -5.61 -9.79 15.90
N ILE A 113 -4.28 -9.70 15.96
CA ILE A 113 -3.37 -10.82 15.78
C ILE A 113 -2.25 -10.76 16.81
N GLU A 114 -1.86 -11.90 17.35
CA GLU A 114 -0.65 -12.08 18.15
C GLU A 114 0.47 -12.61 17.28
N MET A 115 1.65 -12.03 17.44
CA MET A 115 2.84 -12.43 16.70
C MET A 115 3.54 -13.60 17.41
N PRO A 116 4.33 -14.42 16.68
CA PRO A 116 5.18 -15.45 17.28
C PRO A 116 6.03 -14.93 18.45
N ALA A 117 6.40 -15.81 19.36
CA ALA A 117 7.08 -15.43 20.60
C ALA A 117 8.47 -14.76 20.38
N ASP A 118 9.15 -15.10 19.30
CA ASP A 118 10.44 -14.53 18.87
C ASP A 118 10.33 -13.23 18.07
N HIS A 119 9.10 -12.90 17.60
CA HIS A 119 8.86 -11.66 16.86
C HIS A 119 9.04 -10.42 17.74
N PRO A 120 9.64 -9.31 17.24
CA PRO A 120 9.85 -8.09 18.03
C PRO A 120 8.56 -7.37 18.42
N VAL A 121 7.48 -7.54 17.64
CA VAL A 121 6.14 -7.05 17.97
C VAL A 121 5.36 -8.15 18.70
N HIS A 122 4.59 -7.78 19.73
CA HIS A 122 3.72 -8.70 20.46
C HIS A 122 2.41 -8.91 19.72
N SER A 123 1.74 -7.83 19.34
CA SER A 123 0.44 -7.91 18.68
C SER A 123 0.15 -6.68 17.83
N LEU A 124 -0.71 -6.87 16.86
CA LEU A 124 -1.37 -5.79 16.13
C LEU A 124 -2.87 -5.80 16.43
N ARG A 125 -3.45 -4.62 16.44
CA ARG A 125 -4.90 -4.41 16.42
C ARG A 125 -5.23 -3.42 15.32
N ARG A 126 -6.38 -3.58 14.69
CA ARG A 126 -6.91 -2.58 13.77
C ARG A 126 -8.41 -2.43 13.96
N ARG A 127 -8.90 -1.25 13.62
CA ARG A 127 -10.32 -0.92 13.59
C ARG A 127 -10.67 -0.25 12.29
N VAL A 128 -11.82 -0.57 11.74
CA VAL A 128 -12.41 0.11 10.60
C VAL A 128 -13.77 0.63 11.00
N GLN A 129 -13.99 1.92 10.80
CA GLN A 129 -15.25 2.60 11.08
C GLN A 129 -15.77 3.29 9.81
N PRO A 130 -17.09 3.37 9.61
CA PRO A 130 -17.66 4.04 8.46
C PRO A 130 -17.60 5.55 8.61
N GLU A 131 -17.47 6.22 7.47
CA GLU A 131 -17.79 7.65 7.29
C GLU A 131 -18.82 7.79 6.17
N ALA A 132 -19.43 8.97 6.06
CA ALA A 132 -20.46 9.22 5.04
C ALA A 132 -19.97 8.92 3.62
N ASN A 133 -18.70 9.19 3.32
CA ASN A 133 -18.10 9.01 2.00
C ASN A 133 -16.88 8.08 1.99
N GLY A 134 -16.73 7.22 3.01
CA GLY A 134 -15.58 6.33 3.08
C GLY A 134 -15.44 5.59 4.41
N ILE A 135 -14.20 5.40 4.83
CA ILE A 135 -13.83 4.70 6.06
C ILE A 135 -12.66 5.37 6.79
N VAL A 136 -12.68 5.28 8.11
CA VAL A 136 -11.54 5.56 9.00
C VAL A 136 -10.92 4.25 9.42
N LEU A 137 -9.60 4.22 9.43
CA LEU A 137 -8.81 3.06 9.81
C LEU A 137 -7.84 3.43 10.92
N ASP A 138 -7.84 2.64 11.98
CA ASP A 138 -6.88 2.72 13.06
C ASP A 138 -5.98 1.49 13.07
N LEU A 139 -4.70 1.70 13.36
CA LEU A 139 -3.71 0.65 13.55
C LEU A 139 -2.97 0.87 14.87
N TRP A 140 -2.97 -0.15 15.73
CA TRP A 140 -2.16 -0.22 16.95
C TRP A 140 -1.10 -1.30 16.81
N ILE A 141 0.13 -0.96 17.19
CA ILE A 141 1.28 -1.87 17.22
C ILE A 141 1.80 -1.91 18.65
N LEU A 142 1.81 -3.08 19.27
CA LEU A 142 2.38 -3.30 20.61
C LEU A 142 3.72 -4.01 20.49
N PRO A 143 4.86 -3.33 20.66
CA PRO A 143 6.18 -3.94 20.63
C PRO A 143 6.42 -4.83 21.85
N ARG A 144 7.07 -6.00 21.66
CA ARG A 144 7.48 -6.92 22.72
C ARG A 144 8.81 -6.52 23.36
N ARG A 145 9.70 -5.95 22.52
CA ARG A 145 11.02 -5.46 22.90
C ARG A 145 11.36 -4.21 22.11
N ASP A 146 12.39 -3.51 22.55
CA ASP A 146 12.96 -2.42 21.75
C ASP A 146 13.34 -2.95 20.38
N CYS A 147 12.89 -2.28 19.33
CA CYS A 147 13.18 -2.69 17.96
C CYS A 147 13.04 -1.52 16.98
N ARG A 148 13.71 -1.66 15.85
CA ARG A 148 13.63 -0.70 14.75
C ARG A 148 13.07 -1.40 13.52
N LEU A 149 11.88 -0.98 13.08
CA LEU A 149 11.12 -1.65 12.02
C LEU A 149 10.55 -0.66 11.00
N PRO A 150 10.60 -1.00 9.70
CA PRO A 150 9.80 -0.32 8.70
C PRO A 150 8.32 -0.69 8.88
N VAL A 151 7.44 0.30 8.69
CA VAL A 151 5.99 0.08 8.71
C VAL A 151 5.37 0.74 7.50
N GLY A 152 4.38 0.10 6.91
CA GLY A 152 3.58 0.63 5.81
C GLY A 152 2.09 0.38 5.98
N LEU A 153 1.31 1.30 5.45
CA LEU A 153 -0.11 1.16 5.16
C LEU A 153 -0.20 0.81 3.68
N HIS A 154 -0.94 -0.23 3.31
CA HIS A 154 -0.86 -0.77 1.95
C HIS A 154 -2.21 -0.72 1.19
N PRO A 155 -2.80 0.46 0.96
CA PRO A 155 -3.96 0.58 0.09
C PRO A 155 -3.61 0.29 -1.37
N VAL A 156 -4.41 -0.57 -2.00
CA VAL A 156 -4.32 -0.93 -3.41
C VAL A 156 -5.62 -0.53 -4.09
N PHE A 157 -5.53 0.42 -5.01
CA PHE A 157 -6.66 0.99 -5.71
C PHE A 157 -6.87 0.33 -7.08
N ALA A 158 -8.13 0.21 -7.48
CA ALA A 158 -8.49 -0.29 -8.80
C ALA A 158 -8.16 0.74 -9.89
N LEU A 159 -7.57 0.26 -10.98
CA LEU A 159 -7.39 1.05 -12.19
C LEU A 159 -8.36 0.55 -13.28
N PRO A 160 -8.96 1.45 -14.07
CA PRO A 160 -9.77 1.09 -15.24
C PRO A 160 -8.88 0.58 -16.37
N ASP A 161 -9.49 -0.07 -17.37
CA ASP A 161 -8.76 -0.51 -18.57
C ASP A 161 -8.36 0.65 -19.49
N ASP A 162 -9.08 1.77 -19.42
CA ASP A 162 -8.84 2.96 -20.26
C ASP A 162 -7.49 3.61 -19.90
N PRO A 163 -6.54 3.71 -20.85
CA PRO A 163 -5.24 4.32 -20.58
C PRO A 163 -5.35 5.79 -20.15
N LEU A 164 -4.47 6.20 -19.24
CA LEU A 164 -4.29 7.59 -18.77
C LEU A 164 -5.54 8.23 -18.14
N ARG A 165 -6.55 7.42 -17.81
CA ARG A 165 -7.81 7.89 -17.26
C ARG A 165 -7.70 8.36 -15.81
N MET A 166 -6.85 7.72 -15.00
CA MET A 166 -6.69 8.09 -13.60
C MET A 166 -5.53 9.05 -13.43
N ARG A 167 -5.77 10.19 -12.78
CA ARG A 167 -4.72 11.12 -12.36
C ARG A 167 -4.38 10.88 -10.89
N VAL A 168 -3.09 10.71 -10.62
CA VAL A 168 -2.53 10.49 -9.29
C VAL A 168 -1.74 11.71 -8.86
N GLU A 169 -2.03 12.21 -7.67
CA GLU A 169 -1.34 13.35 -7.07
C GLU A 169 -0.95 13.02 -5.62
N VAL A 170 0.34 13.06 -5.33
CA VAL A 170 0.88 13.04 -3.96
C VAL A 170 1.11 14.49 -3.56
N SER A 171 0.18 15.05 -2.81
CA SER A 171 0.17 16.48 -2.47
C SER A 171 1.41 16.88 -1.68
N GLY A 172 2.10 17.93 -2.14
CA GLY A 172 3.33 18.44 -1.51
C GLY A 172 4.59 17.64 -1.83
N ALA A 173 4.52 16.55 -2.57
CA ALA A 173 5.71 15.80 -2.95
C ALA A 173 6.68 16.65 -3.77
N THR A 174 7.96 16.60 -3.40
CA THR A 174 9.04 17.40 -4.01
C THR A 174 10.07 16.53 -4.73
N LYS A 175 10.06 15.24 -4.49
CA LYS A 175 10.97 14.26 -5.11
C LYS A 175 10.23 12.94 -5.34
N VAL A 176 10.61 12.27 -6.41
CA VAL A 176 10.19 10.90 -6.73
C VAL A 176 11.43 10.09 -7.05
N ILE A 177 11.58 8.95 -6.38
CA ILE A 177 12.71 8.03 -6.58
C ILE A 177 12.18 6.78 -7.25
N ALA A 178 12.83 6.33 -8.33
CA ALA A 178 12.58 5.02 -8.91
C ALA A 178 13.24 3.93 -8.05
N HIS A 179 12.57 2.80 -7.88
CA HIS A 179 13.10 1.66 -7.14
C HIS A 179 14.53 1.30 -7.62
N PRO A 180 15.48 1.01 -6.72
CA PRO A 180 16.87 0.77 -7.09
C PRO A 180 17.11 -0.52 -7.86
N GLU A 181 16.15 -1.43 -7.81
CA GLU A 181 16.19 -2.74 -8.44
C GLU A 181 15.04 -2.88 -9.44
N THR A 182 15.33 -3.49 -10.56
CA THR A 182 14.30 -3.96 -11.49
C THR A 182 14.17 -5.46 -11.31
N PRO A 183 13.09 -5.96 -10.71
CA PRO A 183 12.91 -7.40 -10.58
C PRO A 183 12.80 -8.05 -11.97
N PRO A 184 13.69 -8.94 -12.35
CA PRO A 184 13.47 -9.74 -13.55
C PRO A 184 12.33 -10.77 -13.28
N PRO A 185 11.44 -11.03 -14.22
CA PRO A 185 11.38 -10.52 -15.59
C PRO A 185 10.46 -9.29 -15.76
N ASP A 186 10.12 -8.59 -14.68
CA ASP A 186 9.07 -7.56 -14.70
C ASP A 186 9.54 -6.31 -15.46
N PRO A 187 8.84 -5.86 -16.51
CA PRO A 187 9.25 -4.69 -17.27
C PRO A 187 8.95 -3.40 -16.50
N THR A 188 9.93 -2.52 -16.33
CA THR A 188 9.72 -1.16 -15.87
C THR A 188 10.33 -0.15 -16.83
N PRO A 189 9.60 0.91 -17.22
CA PRO A 189 10.18 1.99 -18.00
C PRO A 189 11.03 2.96 -17.13
N ALA A 190 10.81 3.01 -15.80
CA ALA A 190 11.58 3.89 -14.93
C ALA A 190 13.04 3.47 -14.82
N LEU A 191 13.97 4.41 -14.97
CA LEU A 191 15.40 4.14 -14.79
C LEU A 191 15.72 3.93 -13.29
N PRO A 192 16.18 2.72 -12.89
CA PRO A 192 16.37 2.37 -11.49
C PRO A 192 17.26 3.33 -10.71
N GLY A 193 16.89 3.64 -9.46
CA GLY A 193 17.67 4.46 -8.54
C GLY A 193 17.73 5.96 -8.89
N THR A 194 17.02 6.40 -9.92
CA THR A 194 17.01 7.83 -10.30
C THR A 194 16.05 8.64 -9.44
N VAL A 195 16.38 9.90 -9.22
CA VAL A 195 15.56 10.90 -8.53
C VAL A 195 15.02 11.90 -9.54
N SER A 196 13.71 12.13 -9.50
CA SER A 196 13.00 13.09 -10.33
C SER A 196 12.25 14.09 -9.44
N GLY A 197 11.83 15.24 -9.99
CA GLY A 197 11.12 16.28 -9.24
C GLY A 197 9.66 15.96 -8.98
N SER A 198 9.03 15.16 -9.83
CA SER A 198 7.60 14.85 -9.76
C SER A 198 7.27 13.57 -10.53
N LEU A 199 6.04 13.07 -10.40
CA LEU A 199 5.55 11.85 -11.05
C LEU A 199 5.45 11.97 -12.58
N ASP A 200 5.27 13.16 -13.11
CA ASP A 200 5.08 13.42 -14.55
C ASP A 200 6.41 13.52 -15.35
N VAL A 201 7.55 13.53 -14.66
CA VAL A 201 8.89 13.65 -15.27
C VAL A 201 9.88 12.61 -14.74
N VAL A 202 9.42 11.39 -14.50
CA VAL A 202 10.29 10.29 -14.05
C VAL A 202 11.21 9.86 -15.21
N ARG A 203 12.52 9.80 -14.96
CA ARG A 203 13.51 9.37 -15.96
C ARG A 203 13.26 7.94 -16.41
N ASP A 204 13.33 7.71 -17.72
CA ASP A 204 13.17 6.38 -18.29
C ASP A 204 14.52 5.74 -18.68
N THR A 205 14.46 4.46 -19.04
CA THR A 205 15.63 3.67 -19.46
C THR A 205 16.14 4.02 -20.85
N THR A 206 15.44 4.87 -21.60
CA THR A 206 15.81 5.28 -22.98
C THR A 206 16.44 6.68 -23.04
N GLY A 207 16.53 7.36 -21.89
CA GLY A 207 17.06 8.73 -21.76
C GLY A 207 15.99 9.82 -21.89
N GLY A 208 14.72 9.44 -21.92
CA GLY A 208 13.56 10.32 -21.87
C GLY A 208 12.93 10.42 -20.48
N VAL A 209 11.63 10.70 -20.46
CA VAL A 209 10.80 10.73 -19.25
C VAL A 209 9.48 9.99 -19.46
N VAL A 210 8.94 9.44 -18.37
CA VAL A 210 7.61 8.82 -18.32
C VAL A 210 6.75 9.57 -17.32
N ASP A 211 5.50 9.82 -17.68
CA ASP A 211 4.48 10.41 -16.81
C ASP A 211 3.74 9.29 -16.03
N PHE A 212 4.07 9.14 -14.75
CA PHE A 212 3.38 8.24 -13.82
C PHE A 212 2.26 8.93 -13.03
N SER A 213 2.00 10.22 -13.29
CA SER A 213 0.83 10.90 -12.72
C SER A 213 -0.48 10.54 -13.43
N ARG A 214 -0.40 9.84 -14.57
CA ARG A 214 -1.54 9.40 -15.37
C ARG A 214 -1.50 7.91 -15.66
N LEU A 215 -2.47 7.18 -15.17
CA LEU A 215 -2.51 5.72 -15.20
C LEU A 215 -3.87 5.20 -15.72
N PRO A 216 -3.94 3.93 -16.16
CA PRO A 216 -2.82 3.05 -16.45
C PRO A 216 -2.10 3.47 -17.74
N HIS A 217 -0.88 3.00 -17.96
CA HIS A 217 -0.22 3.14 -19.25
C HIS A 217 -0.78 2.15 -20.27
N SER A 218 -0.68 2.46 -21.55
CA SER A 218 -1.13 1.56 -22.63
C SER A 218 -0.29 0.29 -22.77
N GLY A 219 1.01 0.35 -22.37
CA GLY A 219 1.91 -0.79 -22.38
C GLY A 219 1.97 -1.50 -21.02
N GLN A 220 2.33 -2.77 -21.03
CA GLN A 220 2.55 -3.54 -19.80
C GLN A 220 3.78 -3.06 -19.06
N ASN A 221 3.65 -2.83 -17.74
CA ASN A 221 4.78 -2.52 -16.86
C ASN A 221 4.48 -2.88 -15.41
N GLU A 222 5.56 -3.02 -14.66
CA GLU A 222 5.56 -3.22 -13.22
C GLU A 222 6.57 -2.23 -12.63
N THR A 223 6.09 -1.18 -11.98
CA THR A 223 6.95 -0.08 -11.55
C THR A 223 6.71 0.25 -10.09
N ARG A 224 7.80 0.46 -9.35
CA ARG A 224 7.78 0.93 -7.97
C ARG A 224 8.48 2.27 -7.89
N LEU A 225 7.77 3.27 -7.36
CA LEU A 225 8.29 4.63 -7.15
C LEU A 225 8.08 5.01 -5.68
N MET A 226 8.89 5.92 -5.18
CA MET A 226 8.71 6.48 -3.84
C MET A 226 8.68 8.01 -3.92
N ALA A 227 7.57 8.61 -3.48
CA ALA A 227 7.42 10.05 -3.37
C ALA A 227 7.80 10.53 -1.97
N LEU A 228 8.48 11.67 -1.89
CA LEU A 228 8.96 12.32 -0.67
C LEU A 228 8.43 13.75 -0.55
N GLY A 229 8.30 14.23 0.68
CA GLY A 229 7.88 15.59 0.99
C GLY A 229 6.37 15.80 0.92
N GLY A 230 5.60 14.71 0.85
CA GLY A 230 4.15 14.77 0.90
C GLY A 230 3.61 15.34 2.21
N ASN A 231 2.42 15.95 2.14
CA ASN A 231 1.75 16.58 3.29
C ASN A 231 0.61 15.72 3.88
N GLY A 232 0.62 14.40 3.64
CA GLY A 232 -0.36 13.46 4.19
C GLY A 232 -1.61 13.25 3.36
N HIS A 233 -1.63 13.70 2.10
CA HIS A 233 -2.76 13.54 1.20
C HIS A 233 -2.33 12.98 -0.16
N VAL A 234 -3.03 11.94 -0.59
CA VAL A 234 -2.93 11.44 -1.98
C VAL A 234 -4.33 11.44 -2.59
N THR A 235 -4.43 11.95 -3.81
CA THR A 235 -5.69 12.00 -4.56
C THR A 235 -5.56 11.22 -5.85
N ILE A 236 -6.52 10.36 -6.13
CA ILE A 236 -6.65 9.60 -7.38
C ILE A 236 -7.97 10.04 -8.02
N THR A 237 -7.88 10.76 -9.14
CA THR A 237 -9.05 11.33 -9.82
C THR A 237 -9.33 10.61 -11.13
N ASP A 238 -10.53 10.12 -11.30
CA ASP A 238 -11.04 9.66 -12.59
C ASP A 238 -11.32 10.87 -13.49
N GLN A 239 -10.53 11.03 -14.54
CA GLN A 239 -10.61 12.18 -15.45
C GLN A 239 -11.89 12.18 -16.31
N LEU A 240 -12.57 11.04 -16.44
CA LEU A 240 -13.82 10.94 -17.18
C LEU A 240 -15.01 11.43 -16.35
N THR A 241 -15.05 11.05 -15.07
CA THR A 241 -16.19 11.36 -14.18
C THR A 241 -15.91 12.53 -13.24
N GLY A 242 -14.65 12.89 -13.02
CA GLY A 242 -14.22 13.86 -12.02
C GLY A 242 -14.27 13.35 -10.58
N ILE A 243 -14.70 12.11 -10.36
CA ILE A 243 -14.74 11.50 -9.03
C ILE A 243 -13.33 11.29 -8.52
N ALA A 244 -13.10 11.66 -7.26
CA ALA A 244 -11.79 11.54 -6.61
C ALA A 244 -11.84 10.58 -5.42
N THR A 245 -10.89 9.65 -5.36
CA THR A 245 -10.59 8.89 -4.15
C THR A 245 -9.43 9.57 -3.43
N LYS A 246 -9.58 9.80 -2.13
CA LYS A 246 -8.54 10.41 -1.29
C LYS A 246 -8.08 9.46 -0.21
N LEU A 247 -6.76 9.38 -0.03
CA LEU A 247 -6.10 8.77 1.10
C LEU A 247 -5.49 9.89 1.94
N CYS A 248 -5.87 9.97 3.24
CA CYS A 248 -5.28 10.91 4.19
C CYS A 248 -4.58 10.13 5.30
N TYR A 249 -3.37 10.55 5.69
CA TYR A 249 -2.53 9.88 6.68
C TYR A 249 -1.61 10.88 7.40
N ASP A 250 -0.98 10.46 8.48
CA ASP A 250 -0.02 11.29 9.23
C ASP A 250 1.35 11.31 8.53
N ALA A 251 1.67 12.38 7.79
CA ALA A 251 2.93 12.54 7.06
C ALA A 251 4.16 12.62 7.99
N ALA A 252 4.01 13.06 9.24
CA ALA A 252 5.13 13.07 10.19
C ALA A 252 5.53 11.64 10.60
N ARG A 253 4.57 10.72 10.60
CA ARG A 253 4.81 9.30 10.86
C ARG A 253 5.24 8.55 9.60
N PHE A 254 4.62 8.83 8.47
CA PHE A 254 4.88 8.21 7.18
C PHE A 254 5.38 9.25 6.18
N PRO A 255 6.69 9.56 6.17
CA PRO A 255 7.24 10.63 5.35
C PRO A 255 7.32 10.30 3.85
N PHE A 256 7.07 9.04 3.50
CA PHE A 256 7.14 8.55 2.13
C PHE A 256 5.81 7.96 1.69
N VAL A 257 5.55 8.04 0.39
CA VAL A 257 4.49 7.27 -0.27
C VAL A 257 5.15 6.38 -1.32
N MET A 258 5.10 5.07 -1.12
CA MET A 258 5.47 4.13 -2.16
C MET A 258 4.28 3.96 -3.12
N LEU A 259 4.55 4.04 -4.41
CA LEU A 259 3.61 3.78 -5.48
C LEU A 259 4.00 2.46 -6.16
N TRP A 260 3.14 1.47 -6.02
CA TRP A 260 3.25 0.21 -6.75
C TRP A 260 2.29 0.21 -7.92
N ILE A 261 2.84 0.35 -9.13
CA ILE A 261 2.07 0.39 -10.36
C ILE A 261 2.18 -0.98 -11.01
N SER A 262 1.16 -1.80 -10.78
CA SER A 262 1.03 -3.11 -11.43
C SER A 262 0.12 -2.96 -12.64
N ASN A 263 0.73 -2.79 -13.80
CA ASN A 263 0.04 -2.60 -15.06
C ASN A 263 0.24 -3.82 -15.98
N ARG A 264 -0.26 -4.98 -15.53
CA ARG A 264 -0.19 -6.25 -16.27
C ARG A 264 1.24 -6.70 -16.60
N GLY A 265 2.26 -6.20 -15.89
CA GLY A 265 3.67 -6.48 -16.16
C GLY A 265 4.11 -7.89 -15.80
N ARG A 266 3.46 -8.51 -14.80
CA ARG A 266 3.81 -9.86 -14.31
C ARG A 266 3.12 -10.93 -15.12
N ALA A 267 3.89 -11.71 -15.92
CA ALA A 267 3.36 -12.73 -16.80
C ALA A 267 3.13 -14.09 -16.11
N ALA A 268 3.92 -14.40 -15.06
CA ALA A 268 3.82 -15.68 -14.34
C ALA A 268 2.50 -15.79 -13.55
N GLU A 269 2.05 -17.04 -13.30
CA GLU A 269 0.92 -17.30 -12.41
C GLU A 269 1.25 -16.88 -10.97
N PRO A 270 0.27 -16.39 -10.22
CA PRO A 270 -1.15 -16.21 -10.54
C PRO A 270 -1.47 -14.89 -11.28
N TRP A 271 -0.47 -14.05 -11.52
CA TRP A 271 -0.62 -12.72 -12.15
C TRP A 271 -1.11 -12.78 -13.59
N SER A 272 -0.51 -13.67 -14.42
CA SER A 272 -0.89 -13.98 -15.80
C SER A 272 -1.18 -12.75 -16.66
N SER A 273 -0.43 -11.67 -16.47
CA SER A 273 -0.63 -10.36 -17.12
C SER A 273 -2.06 -9.79 -16.97
N ARG A 274 -2.76 -10.10 -15.87
CA ARG A 274 -4.15 -9.65 -15.63
C ARG A 274 -4.29 -8.64 -14.50
N HIS A 275 -3.27 -8.50 -13.64
CA HIS A 275 -3.34 -7.61 -12.49
C HIS A 275 -3.15 -6.16 -12.92
N LEU A 276 -4.14 -5.33 -12.63
CA LEU A 276 -4.18 -3.90 -12.98
C LEU A 276 -4.60 -3.09 -11.76
N ALA A 277 -3.61 -2.53 -11.07
CA ALA A 277 -3.82 -1.88 -9.79
C ALA A 277 -2.74 -0.84 -9.49
N LEU A 278 -3.06 0.05 -8.55
CA LEU A 278 -2.15 1.04 -7.99
C LEU A 278 -2.09 0.90 -6.46
N GLY A 279 -0.97 0.41 -5.93
CA GLY A 279 -0.62 0.59 -4.52
C GLY A 279 -0.26 2.05 -4.27
N VAL A 280 -0.87 2.65 -3.24
CA VAL A 280 -0.51 3.98 -2.74
C VAL A 280 -0.24 3.82 -1.25
N GLU A 281 1.00 3.67 -0.92
CA GLU A 281 1.42 3.09 0.34
C GLU A 281 2.18 4.13 1.18
N PRO A 282 1.52 4.79 2.16
CA PRO A 282 2.24 5.59 3.15
C PRO A 282 3.18 4.70 3.94
N VAL A 283 4.48 5.00 3.91
CA VAL A 283 5.51 4.17 4.53
C VAL A 283 6.52 4.98 5.32
N ARG A 284 7.08 4.35 6.34
CA ARG A 284 8.37 4.70 6.91
C ARG A 284 9.29 3.52 6.65
N ALA A 285 9.82 3.46 5.43
CA ALA A 285 10.61 2.35 4.91
C ALA A 285 11.56 2.83 3.79
N ALA A 286 12.56 2.05 3.50
CA ALA A 286 13.40 2.19 2.31
C ALA A 286 12.84 1.29 1.21
N PHE A 287 11.81 1.73 0.51
CA PHE A 287 11.01 0.91 -0.38
C PHE A 287 10.47 -0.35 0.35
N ASP A 288 10.20 -1.39 -0.40
CA ASP A 288 9.84 -2.73 0.09
C ASP A 288 11.07 -3.63 0.33
N LEU A 289 12.21 -3.05 0.74
CA LEU A 289 13.52 -3.73 0.85
C LEU A 289 13.75 -4.41 2.21
N GLY A 290 12.74 -4.49 3.05
CA GLY A 290 12.77 -5.21 4.34
C GLY A 290 13.43 -4.45 5.48
N THR A 291 13.52 -5.14 6.62
CA THR A 291 13.91 -4.55 7.90
C THR A 291 15.38 -4.15 7.93
N CYS A 292 16.27 -5.05 7.52
CA CYS A 292 17.72 -4.81 7.60
C CYS A 292 18.15 -3.60 6.77
N VAL A 293 17.53 -3.40 5.61
CA VAL A 293 17.82 -2.24 4.74
C VAL A 293 17.23 -0.96 5.34
N SER A 294 15.98 -1.03 5.77
CA SER A 294 15.26 0.16 6.27
C SER A 294 15.75 0.64 7.63
N ALA A 295 16.22 -0.26 8.49
CA ALA A 295 16.73 0.08 9.81
C ALA A 295 18.18 0.60 9.81
N ASP A 296 18.91 0.45 8.71
CA ASP A 296 20.29 0.91 8.55
C ASP A 296 20.36 2.26 7.80
N ASP A 297 21.56 2.85 7.75
CA ASP A 297 21.83 4.01 6.91
C ASP A 297 21.77 3.59 5.43
N ASN A 298 20.89 4.19 4.66
CA ASN A 298 20.59 3.81 3.28
C ASN A 298 20.39 5.05 2.39
N PRO A 299 20.43 4.91 1.04
CA PRO A 299 20.27 6.04 0.13
C PRO A 299 18.99 6.85 0.33
N VAL A 300 17.90 6.25 0.82
CA VAL A 300 16.64 6.97 1.09
C VAL A 300 16.74 7.77 2.38
N SER A 301 17.25 7.17 3.48
CA SER A 301 17.41 7.86 4.76
C SER A 301 18.34 9.09 4.67
N ARG A 302 19.33 9.05 3.79
CA ARG A 302 20.24 10.18 3.50
C ARG A 302 19.56 11.38 2.83
N LEU A 303 18.31 11.24 2.42
CA LEU A 303 17.50 12.35 1.90
C LEU A 303 16.82 13.17 3.01
N GLY A 304 17.01 12.79 4.27
CA GLY A 304 16.63 13.58 5.44
C GLY A 304 15.52 12.99 6.30
N GLU A 305 14.93 11.85 5.91
CA GLU A 305 13.85 11.21 6.66
C GLU A 305 14.21 9.77 7.06
N ALA A 306 13.84 9.37 8.29
CA ALA A 306 14.07 8.02 8.76
C ALA A 306 13.20 6.99 8.00
N THR A 307 13.81 5.84 7.69
CA THR A 307 13.19 4.73 6.96
C THR A 307 12.73 3.58 7.87
N ALA A 308 12.72 3.78 9.18
CA ALA A 308 12.18 2.85 10.16
C ALA A 308 11.68 3.60 11.40
N PHE A 309 10.73 3.02 12.10
CA PHE A 309 10.30 3.48 13.43
C PHE A 309 11.18 2.88 14.50
N ASP A 310 11.51 3.67 15.52
CA ASP A 310 12.11 3.20 16.77
C ASP A 310 10.99 2.92 17.77
N PHE A 311 10.77 1.65 18.08
CA PHE A 311 9.74 1.19 19.01
C PHE A 311 10.37 0.84 20.36
N ALA A 312 9.78 1.34 21.45
CA ALA A 312 10.13 0.94 22.81
C ALA A 312 9.25 -0.22 23.28
N ALA A 313 9.84 -1.14 24.02
CA ALA A 313 9.15 -2.30 24.60
C ALA A 313 7.90 -1.91 25.37
N ASN A 314 6.79 -2.58 25.14
CA ASN A 314 5.50 -2.39 25.81
C ASN A 314 4.89 -0.98 25.65
N ARG A 315 5.42 -0.14 24.78
CA ARG A 315 4.83 1.17 24.44
C ARG A 315 4.05 1.07 23.15
N GLU A 316 2.73 1.07 23.27
CA GLU A 316 1.84 0.99 22.12
C GLU A 316 2.01 2.19 21.19
N PHE A 317 2.15 1.93 19.90
CA PHE A 317 2.07 2.90 18.81
C PHE A 317 0.67 2.89 18.23
N HIS A 318 0.15 4.06 17.85
CA HIS A 318 -1.16 4.19 17.21
C HIS A 318 -1.08 5.17 16.05
N THR A 319 -1.78 4.87 14.96
CA THR A 319 -1.98 5.77 13.83
C THR A 319 -3.38 5.62 13.25
N THR A 320 -3.90 6.71 12.69
CA THR A 320 -5.19 6.78 12.01
C THR A 320 -4.99 7.27 10.59
N TYR A 321 -5.76 6.74 9.64
CA TYR A 321 -5.79 7.16 8.24
C TYR A 321 -7.19 6.96 7.66
N THR A 322 -7.49 7.59 6.52
CA THR A 322 -8.81 7.52 5.91
C THR A 322 -8.74 7.24 4.42
N ILE A 323 -9.73 6.52 3.91
CA ILE A 323 -9.99 6.35 2.49
C ILE A 323 -11.39 6.87 2.22
N SER A 324 -11.53 7.90 1.38
CA SER A 324 -12.81 8.54 1.09
C SER A 324 -12.99 8.83 -0.40
N VAL A 325 -14.24 8.88 -0.85
CA VAL A 325 -14.63 9.15 -2.23
C VAL A 325 -15.38 10.49 -2.27
N HIS A 326 -15.05 11.31 -3.25
CA HIS A 326 -15.60 12.64 -3.39
C HIS A 326 -16.16 12.85 -4.79
N GLU A 327 -17.32 13.50 -4.88
CA GLU A 327 -17.88 13.97 -6.14
C GLU A 327 -16.96 14.99 -6.81
N PRO A 328 -17.14 15.22 -8.12
CA PRO A 328 -16.43 16.28 -8.83
C PRO A 328 -16.53 17.61 -8.10
N SER A 329 -15.41 18.31 -7.93
CA SER A 329 -15.45 19.68 -7.40
C SER A 329 -16.28 20.57 -8.33
N THR A 330 -17.32 21.18 -7.80
CA THR A 330 -18.17 22.15 -8.53
C THR A 330 -17.44 23.46 -8.87
N ALA A 331 -16.18 23.61 -8.46
CA ALA A 331 -15.35 24.78 -8.73
C ALA A 331 -14.51 24.55 -9.99
N SER A 332 -15.11 24.73 -11.15
CA SER A 332 -14.59 25.28 -12.43
C SER A 332 -15.43 24.83 -13.61
N ARG A 333 -16.51 25.54 -13.85
CA ARG A 333 -17.06 25.75 -15.21
C ARG A 333 -16.81 27.18 -15.62
#